data_0b1c470f6f16c38ae02c9209a1e0333f
#
_entry.id   0b1c470f6f16c38ae02c9209a1e0333f
#
_cell.length_a   1.000
_cell.length_b   1.000
_cell.length_c   1.000
_cell.angle_alpha   90.00
_cell.angle_beta   90.00
_cell.angle_gamma   90.00
#
_symmetry.space_group_name_H-M   'P 1'
#
loop_
_entity.id
_entity.type
_entity.pdbx_description
1 polymer ?
#
loop_
_entity_poly.entity_id
_entity_poly.type
_entity_poly.pdbx_seq_one_letter_code
_entity_poly.pdbx_strand_id
1 'polypeptide(L)'
;EFLGYNLRNEGYIVETAENGIEALKKTEAFMPDLIILDVMMPEMDGIEACQEIRKNNKYKDIIIVFLTARGEDYSQIVGFESGADDYITKPIKPKVFISKLKAILRRKETGDNDIFEHFKIDRERFVVIIENNEIELPKKEFEIIELLASKPEKVFTREEIYEKLWGEKVFVGDRTIDVHIRKIREKLGEEIIKTVKGVGYKFQL
;
A
#
# COMPACT_ATOMS: atom_id res chain seq x y z
N GLU A 1 23.05 -9.69 3.10
CA GLU A 1 23.61 -9.99 4.46
C GLU A 1 23.17 -8.95 5.51
N PHE A 2 23.35 -7.65 5.28
CA PHE A 2 23.06 -6.59 6.27
C PHE A 2 21.58 -6.56 6.73
N LEU A 3 20.62 -6.66 5.83
CA LEU A 3 19.19 -6.69 6.19
C LEU A 3 18.84 -7.96 6.97
N GLY A 4 19.35 -9.11 6.54
CA GLY A 4 19.13 -10.38 7.22
C GLY A 4 19.66 -10.38 8.67
N TYR A 5 20.82 -9.79 8.92
CA TYR A 5 21.35 -9.62 10.27
C TYR A 5 20.40 -8.78 11.16
N ASN A 6 19.92 -7.64 10.67
CA ASN A 6 19.00 -6.79 11.44
C ASN A 6 17.67 -7.50 11.73
N LEU A 7 17.15 -8.24 10.77
CA LEU A 7 15.90 -8.99 10.95
C LEU A 7 16.05 -10.11 11.99
N ARG A 8 17.16 -10.86 11.97
CA ARG A 8 17.43 -11.90 12.99
C ARG A 8 17.54 -11.30 14.39
N ASN A 9 18.15 -10.12 14.52
CA ASN A 9 18.23 -9.41 15.80
C ASN A 9 16.86 -8.96 16.34
N GLU A 10 15.89 -8.77 15.46
CA GLU A 10 14.49 -8.48 15.82
C GLU A 10 13.64 -9.74 16.06
N GLY A 11 14.27 -10.91 16.04
CA GLY A 11 13.63 -12.19 16.35
C GLY A 11 13.00 -12.93 15.16
N TYR A 12 13.18 -12.43 13.93
CA TYR A 12 12.67 -13.12 12.73
C TYR A 12 13.55 -14.30 12.33
N ILE A 13 12.92 -15.37 11.85
CA ILE A 13 13.61 -16.47 11.18
C ILE A 13 13.83 -16.05 9.72
N VAL A 14 15.09 -16.01 9.27
CA VAL A 14 15.44 -15.42 7.97
C VAL A 14 16.27 -16.39 7.14
N GLU A 15 15.76 -16.73 5.97
CA GLU A 15 16.48 -17.34 4.87
C GLU A 15 16.88 -16.29 3.85
N THR A 16 17.98 -16.51 3.13
CA THR A 16 18.49 -15.60 2.10
C THR A 16 18.68 -16.35 0.78
N ALA A 17 18.38 -15.69 -0.33
CA ALA A 17 18.58 -16.19 -1.69
C ALA A 17 19.44 -15.19 -2.47
N GLU A 18 20.29 -15.67 -3.39
CA GLU A 18 21.17 -14.85 -4.19
C GLU A 18 20.52 -14.39 -5.52
N ASN A 19 19.48 -15.09 -5.97
CA ASN A 19 18.73 -14.82 -7.19
C ASN A 19 17.28 -15.32 -7.08
N GLY A 20 16.47 -15.01 -8.11
CA GLY A 20 15.05 -15.39 -8.13
C GLY A 20 14.82 -16.89 -8.17
N ILE A 21 15.69 -17.67 -8.84
CA ILE A 21 15.56 -19.13 -8.93
C ILE A 21 15.74 -19.77 -7.53
N GLU A 22 16.73 -19.31 -6.79
CA GLU A 22 16.95 -19.76 -5.41
C GLU A 22 15.81 -19.32 -4.49
N ALA A 23 15.31 -18.09 -4.68
CA ALA A 23 14.17 -17.57 -3.93
C ALA A 23 12.92 -18.45 -4.11
N LEU A 24 12.62 -18.90 -5.33
CA LEU A 24 11.52 -19.83 -5.61
C LEU A 24 11.66 -21.15 -4.86
N LYS A 25 12.85 -21.77 -4.93
CA LYS A 25 13.13 -23.05 -4.23
C LYS A 25 12.96 -22.91 -2.71
N LYS A 26 13.46 -21.80 -2.16
CA LYS A 26 13.35 -21.52 -0.72
C LYS A 26 11.93 -21.16 -0.32
N THR A 27 11.17 -20.50 -1.17
CA THR A 27 9.75 -20.23 -0.93
C THR A 27 8.97 -21.53 -0.75
N GLU A 28 9.22 -22.53 -1.58
CA GLU A 28 8.57 -23.83 -1.48
C GLU A 28 8.95 -24.60 -0.21
N ALA A 29 10.23 -24.59 0.14
CA ALA A 29 10.76 -25.35 1.27
C ALA A 29 10.45 -24.70 2.63
N PHE A 30 10.50 -23.37 2.68
CA PHE A 30 10.43 -22.60 3.92
C PHE A 30 9.03 -22.05 4.22
N MET A 31 8.20 -21.82 3.18
CA MET A 31 6.86 -21.23 3.30
C MET A 31 6.87 -19.94 4.15
N PRO A 32 7.55 -18.88 3.72
CA PRO A 32 7.71 -17.66 4.50
C PRO A 32 6.41 -16.88 4.61
N ASP A 33 6.25 -16.07 5.66
CA ASP A 33 5.16 -15.09 5.77
C ASP A 33 5.39 -13.88 4.88
N LEU A 34 6.66 -13.54 4.63
CA LEU A 34 7.06 -12.38 3.84
C LEU A 34 8.32 -12.66 3.04
N ILE A 35 8.33 -12.23 1.78
CA ILE A 35 9.48 -12.28 0.89
C ILE A 35 9.90 -10.86 0.55
N ILE A 36 11.21 -10.58 0.63
CA ILE A 36 11.80 -9.32 0.19
C ILE A 36 12.63 -9.61 -1.04
N LEU A 37 12.24 -9.06 -2.17
CA LEU A 37 12.91 -9.25 -3.46
C LEU A 37 13.61 -7.97 -3.90
N ASP A 38 14.91 -8.07 -4.17
CA ASP A 38 15.58 -7.03 -4.94
C ASP A 38 15.07 -7.08 -6.38
N VAL A 39 14.69 -5.94 -6.94
CA VAL A 39 14.28 -5.88 -8.36
C VAL A 39 15.44 -6.34 -9.25
N MET A 40 16.67 -5.92 -8.96
CA MET A 40 17.87 -6.23 -9.76
C MET A 40 18.60 -7.43 -9.14
N MET A 41 18.38 -8.62 -9.66
CA MET A 41 19.11 -9.83 -9.29
C MET A 41 19.63 -10.54 -10.54
N PRO A 42 20.76 -11.29 -10.44
CA PRO A 42 21.26 -12.11 -11.56
C PRO A 42 20.35 -13.30 -11.85
N GLU A 43 20.46 -13.88 -13.02
CA GLU A 43 19.76 -15.08 -13.54
C GLU A 43 18.25 -14.89 -13.67
N MET A 44 17.56 -14.67 -12.59
CA MET A 44 16.12 -14.36 -12.52
C MET A 44 15.95 -13.13 -11.63
N ASP A 45 15.36 -12.08 -12.15
CA ASP A 45 15.13 -10.84 -11.42
C ASP A 45 13.97 -10.96 -10.41
N GLY A 46 13.80 -9.92 -9.57
CA GLY A 46 12.77 -9.96 -8.52
C GLY A 46 11.36 -9.89 -9.06
N ILE A 47 11.15 -9.26 -10.21
CA ILE A 47 9.83 -9.14 -10.85
C ILE A 47 9.40 -10.49 -11.42
N GLU A 48 10.29 -11.15 -12.15
CA GLU A 48 10.07 -12.50 -12.67
C GLU A 48 9.81 -13.49 -11.52
N ALA A 49 10.61 -13.43 -10.45
CA ALA A 49 10.42 -14.28 -9.26
C ALA A 49 9.04 -14.03 -8.61
N CYS A 50 8.62 -12.78 -8.48
CA CYS A 50 7.29 -12.43 -7.94
C CYS A 50 6.17 -13.02 -8.79
N GLN A 51 6.24 -12.85 -10.10
CA GLN A 51 5.24 -13.40 -11.04
C GLN A 51 5.14 -14.92 -10.95
N GLU A 52 6.29 -15.62 -10.87
CA GLU A 52 6.31 -17.08 -10.71
C GLU A 52 5.68 -17.52 -9.37
N ILE A 53 5.98 -16.82 -8.27
CA ILE A 53 5.36 -17.09 -6.97
C ILE A 53 3.84 -16.90 -7.05
N ARG A 54 3.38 -15.82 -7.67
CA ARG A 54 1.95 -15.48 -7.77
C ARG A 54 1.14 -16.43 -8.67
N LYS A 55 1.78 -17.16 -9.59
CA LYS A 55 1.11 -18.20 -10.40
C LYS A 55 0.58 -19.36 -9.55
N ASN A 56 1.13 -19.58 -8.38
CA ASN A 56 0.74 -20.69 -7.52
C ASN A 56 -0.13 -20.19 -6.35
N ASN A 57 -1.41 -20.58 -6.36
CA ASN A 57 -2.38 -20.24 -5.31
C ASN A 57 -1.95 -20.59 -3.88
N LYS A 58 -1.03 -21.56 -3.72
CA LYS A 58 -0.46 -21.93 -2.42
C LYS A 58 0.27 -20.77 -1.74
N TYR A 59 0.80 -19.84 -2.54
CA TYR A 59 1.62 -18.73 -2.08
C TYR A 59 0.87 -17.37 -2.11
N LYS A 60 -0.45 -17.38 -2.32
CA LYS A 60 -1.26 -16.17 -2.44
C LYS A 60 -1.19 -15.26 -1.20
N ASP A 61 -1.07 -15.87 -0.01
CA ASP A 61 -1.05 -15.17 1.27
C ASP A 61 0.37 -14.76 1.73
N ILE A 62 1.40 -15.06 0.94
CA ILE A 62 2.76 -14.61 1.19
C ILE A 62 2.87 -13.14 0.78
N ILE A 63 3.31 -12.30 1.70
CA ILE A 63 3.56 -10.89 1.42
C ILE A 63 4.84 -10.74 0.59
N ILE A 64 4.80 -10.02 -0.52
CA ILE A 64 5.97 -9.75 -1.36
C ILE A 64 6.27 -8.26 -1.37
N VAL A 65 7.48 -7.88 -0.96
CA VAL A 65 7.96 -6.51 -0.89
C VAL A 65 9.18 -6.35 -1.79
N PHE A 66 9.14 -5.40 -2.72
CA PHE A 66 10.30 -5.09 -3.55
C PHE A 66 11.29 -4.14 -2.89
N LEU A 67 12.58 -4.36 -3.17
CA LEU A 67 13.65 -3.39 -2.94
C LEU A 67 14.00 -2.74 -4.28
N THR A 68 13.80 -1.42 -4.41
CA THR A 68 14.05 -0.71 -5.66
C THR A 68 15.11 0.39 -5.49
N ALA A 69 15.81 0.76 -6.56
CA ALA A 69 16.66 1.95 -6.57
C ALA A 69 15.80 3.23 -6.71
N ARG A 70 16.31 4.35 -6.17
CA ARG A 70 15.61 5.65 -6.24
C ARG A 70 15.65 6.17 -7.69
N GLY A 71 14.49 6.40 -8.30
CA GLY A 71 14.37 6.96 -9.66
C GLY A 71 13.86 5.99 -10.73
N GLU A 72 13.59 4.74 -10.38
CA GLU A 72 12.98 3.78 -11.27
C GLU A 72 11.45 3.84 -11.15
N ASP A 73 10.82 4.86 -11.77
CA ASP A 73 9.34 4.96 -11.87
C ASP A 73 8.76 3.71 -12.54
N TYR A 74 9.52 3.09 -13.42
CA TYR A 74 9.20 1.83 -14.10
C TYR A 74 9.01 0.66 -13.12
N SER A 75 9.85 0.57 -12.08
CA SER A 75 9.74 -0.49 -11.08
C SER A 75 8.48 -0.39 -10.21
N GLN A 76 7.91 0.79 -10.03
CA GLN A 76 6.68 0.96 -9.25
C GLN A 76 5.46 0.47 -10.03
N ILE A 77 5.36 0.79 -11.32
CA ILE A 77 4.24 0.39 -12.17
C ILE A 77 4.28 -1.13 -12.40
N VAL A 78 5.42 -1.66 -12.82
CA VAL A 78 5.61 -3.09 -13.07
C VAL A 78 5.53 -3.92 -11.78
N GLY A 79 5.94 -3.33 -10.63
CA GLY A 79 5.83 -3.97 -9.32
C GLY A 79 4.39 -4.28 -8.93
N PHE A 80 3.46 -3.36 -9.13
CA PHE A 80 2.05 -3.59 -8.83
C PHE A 80 1.39 -4.56 -9.82
N GLU A 81 1.72 -4.49 -11.11
CA GLU A 81 1.24 -5.43 -12.12
C GLU A 81 1.78 -6.85 -11.91
N SER A 82 2.95 -7.01 -11.28
CA SER A 82 3.53 -8.32 -10.95
C SER A 82 2.93 -9.00 -9.72
N GLY A 83 2.05 -8.31 -8.97
CA GLY A 83 1.37 -8.83 -7.79
C GLY A 83 2.14 -8.68 -6.47
N ALA A 84 3.06 -7.72 -6.38
CA ALA A 84 3.71 -7.35 -5.12
C ALA A 84 2.78 -6.52 -4.22
N ASP A 85 2.95 -6.65 -2.90
CA ASP A 85 2.12 -5.97 -1.90
C ASP A 85 2.67 -4.58 -1.50
N ASP A 86 3.98 -4.38 -1.58
CA ASP A 86 4.63 -3.09 -1.25
C ASP A 86 6.04 -3.01 -1.86
N TYR A 87 6.66 -1.82 -1.75
CA TYR A 87 8.05 -1.60 -2.15
C TYR A 87 8.80 -0.72 -1.16
N ILE A 88 10.12 -0.87 -1.12
CA ILE A 88 11.04 -0.08 -0.29
C ILE A 88 12.17 0.43 -1.17
N THR A 89 12.38 1.75 -1.17
CA THR A 89 13.43 2.39 -1.96
C THR A 89 14.78 2.36 -1.25
N LYS A 90 15.84 2.03 -1.97
CA LYS A 90 17.23 2.17 -1.53
C LYS A 90 17.67 3.65 -1.63
N PRO A 91 18.56 4.18 -0.72
CA PRO A 91 19.24 3.50 0.36
C PRO A 91 18.32 3.26 1.58
N ILE A 92 18.46 2.08 2.20
CA ILE A 92 17.60 1.62 3.28
C ILE A 92 18.22 1.96 4.63
N LYS A 93 17.49 2.72 5.44
CA LYS A 93 17.84 2.94 6.86
C LYS A 93 17.28 1.79 7.71
N PRO A 94 18.08 1.01 8.44
CA PRO A 94 17.62 -0.21 9.15
C PRO A 94 16.40 0.01 10.03
N LYS A 95 16.39 1.05 10.86
CA LYS A 95 15.26 1.34 11.75
C LYS A 95 13.96 1.61 10.99
N VAL A 96 14.02 2.35 9.86
CA VAL A 96 12.85 2.64 9.02
C VAL A 96 12.36 1.37 8.33
N PHE A 97 13.29 0.54 7.86
CA PHE A 97 13.00 -0.75 7.25
C PHE A 97 12.26 -1.67 8.22
N ILE A 98 12.81 -1.89 9.42
CA ILE A 98 12.19 -2.72 10.45
C ILE A 98 10.80 -2.20 10.82
N SER A 99 10.65 -0.88 11.02
CA SER A 99 9.35 -0.29 11.34
C SER A 99 8.31 -0.51 10.22
N LYS A 100 8.74 -0.39 8.95
CA LYS A 100 7.87 -0.65 7.80
C LYS A 100 7.47 -2.12 7.71
N LEU A 101 8.42 -3.05 7.89
CA LEU A 101 8.12 -4.48 7.89
C LEU A 101 7.19 -4.89 9.04
N LYS A 102 7.41 -4.37 10.25
CA LYS A 102 6.50 -4.62 11.38
C LYS A 102 5.09 -4.13 11.08
N ALA A 103 4.93 -2.99 10.43
CA ALA A 103 3.63 -2.48 10.02
C ALA A 103 2.95 -3.38 8.96
N ILE A 104 3.73 -3.88 7.99
CA ILE A 104 3.23 -4.78 6.94
C ILE A 104 2.80 -6.14 7.56
N LEU A 105 3.64 -6.74 8.40
CA LEU A 105 3.35 -8.03 9.04
C LEU A 105 2.17 -7.93 10.02
N ARG A 106 2.08 -6.83 10.79
CA ARG A 106 0.94 -6.60 11.68
C ARG A 106 -0.39 -6.58 10.92
N ARG A 107 -0.43 -5.99 9.73
CA ARG A 107 -1.63 -6.02 8.86
C ARG A 107 -2.06 -7.44 8.53
N LYS A 108 -1.12 -8.38 8.39
CA LYS A 108 -1.44 -9.80 8.19
C LYS A 108 -1.93 -10.48 9.47
N GLU A 109 -1.29 -10.19 10.62
CA GLU A 109 -1.63 -10.81 11.93
C GLU A 109 -2.95 -10.31 12.52
N THR A 110 -3.22 -9.02 12.36
CA THR A 110 -4.45 -8.41 12.92
C THR A 110 -5.66 -8.61 12.03
N GLY A 111 -5.49 -9.26 10.86
CA GLY A 111 -6.56 -9.26 9.87
C GLY A 111 -6.89 -7.83 9.42
N ASP A 112 -5.90 -6.92 9.41
CA ASP A 112 -6.06 -5.55 8.88
C ASP A 112 -6.42 -5.54 7.38
N ASN A 113 -6.46 -6.73 6.74
CA ASN A 113 -7.38 -6.98 5.63
C ASN A 113 -8.85 -6.82 6.06
N ASP A 114 -9.19 -7.08 7.34
CA ASP A 114 -10.57 -6.93 7.83
C ASP A 114 -11.01 -5.46 7.87
N ILE A 115 -10.09 -4.51 8.09
CA ILE A 115 -10.44 -3.09 7.99
C ILE A 115 -10.73 -2.73 6.53
N PHE A 116 -10.06 -3.39 5.56
CA PHE A 116 -10.32 -3.24 4.13
C PHE A 116 -11.23 -4.32 3.54
N GLU A 117 -11.51 -5.42 4.24
CA GLU A 117 -12.54 -6.38 3.82
C GLU A 117 -13.91 -5.72 3.72
N HIS A 118 -14.18 -4.75 4.59
CA HIS A 118 -15.43 -4.00 4.57
C HIS A 118 -15.37 -2.69 3.77
N PHE A 119 -14.17 -2.26 3.32
CA PHE A 119 -13.98 -1.03 2.53
C PHE A 119 -13.04 -1.27 1.36
N LYS A 120 -13.55 -1.20 0.15
CA LYS A 120 -12.77 -1.37 -1.09
C LYS A 120 -13.07 -0.25 -2.07
N ILE A 121 -12.04 0.23 -2.76
CA ILE A 121 -12.16 1.22 -3.83
C ILE A 121 -11.93 0.52 -5.17
N ASP A 122 -12.96 0.53 -6.01
CA ASP A 122 -12.87 0.05 -7.39
C ASP A 122 -12.67 1.24 -8.34
N ARG A 123 -11.45 1.40 -8.81
CA ARG A 123 -11.03 2.50 -9.68
C ARG A 123 -11.58 2.41 -11.09
N GLU A 124 -11.79 1.19 -11.57
CA GLU A 124 -12.29 0.99 -12.94
C GLU A 124 -13.76 1.35 -13.04
N ARG A 125 -14.53 1.03 -11.99
CA ARG A 125 -15.96 1.27 -11.92
C ARG A 125 -16.34 2.56 -11.19
N PHE A 126 -15.39 3.27 -10.60
CA PHE A 126 -15.61 4.47 -9.76
C PHE A 126 -16.61 4.25 -8.62
N VAL A 127 -16.53 3.07 -7.98
CA VAL A 127 -17.40 2.71 -6.85
C VAL A 127 -16.56 2.46 -5.58
N VAL A 128 -17.18 2.74 -4.45
CA VAL A 128 -16.68 2.34 -3.13
C VAL A 128 -17.55 1.21 -2.63
N ILE A 129 -16.94 0.13 -2.17
CA ILE A 129 -17.64 -1.03 -1.64
C ILE A 129 -17.45 -1.03 -0.12
N ILE A 130 -18.56 -0.99 0.64
CA ILE A 130 -18.59 -1.05 2.09
C ILE A 130 -19.55 -2.14 2.50
N GLU A 131 -19.10 -3.12 3.29
CA GLU A 131 -19.91 -4.27 3.73
C GLU A 131 -20.65 -4.95 2.57
N ASN A 132 -19.97 -5.15 1.44
CA ASN A 132 -20.52 -5.69 0.19
C ASN A 132 -21.58 -4.79 -0.51
N ASN A 133 -21.82 -3.58 -0.03
CA ASN A 133 -22.67 -2.62 -0.72
C ASN A 133 -21.83 -1.72 -1.63
N GLU A 134 -22.19 -1.68 -2.91
CA GLU A 134 -21.56 -0.78 -3.89
C GLU A 134 -22.17 0.61 -3.81
N ILE A 135 -21.33 1.63 -3.63
CA ILE A 135 -21.76 3.02 -3.50
C ILE A 135 -21.07 3.84 -4.57
N GLU A 136 -21.84 4.39 -5.48
CA GLU A 136 -21.36 5.29 -6.52
C GLU A 136 -21.14 6.70 -5.96
N LEU A 137 -19.98 7.26 -6.26
CA LEU A 137 -19.63 8.62 -5.89
C LEU A 137 -19.40 9.48 -7.15
N PRO A 138 -19.81 10.76 -7.14
CA PRO A 138 -19.37 11.71 -8.15
C PRO A 138 -17.85 11.78 -8.19
N LYS A 139 -17.30 12.00 -9.39
CA LYS A 139 -15.85 11.94 -9.65
C LYS A 139 -14.99 12.62 -8.57
N LYS A 140 -15.34 13.84 -8.15
CA LYS A 140 -14.54 14.58 -7.14
C LYS A 140 -14.66 14.00 -5.73
N GLU A 141 -15.80 13.45 -5.36
CA GLU A 141 -15.98 12.74 -4.09
C GLU A 141 -15.18 11.45 -4.07
N PHE A 142 -15.17 10.72 -5.20
CA PHE A 142 -14.37 9.52 -5.38
C PHE A 142 -12.86 9.82 -5.31
N GLU A 143 -12.37 10.83 -6.04
CA GLU A 143 -10.97 11.23 -6.01
C GLU A 143 -10.50 11.66 -4.60
N ILE A 144 -11.36 12.32 -3.81
CA ILE A 144 -11.05 12.71 -2.43
C ILE A 144 -10.93 11.47 -1.54
N ILE A 145 -11.92 10.57 -1.54
CA ILE A 145 -11.87 9.39 -0.67
C ILE A 145 -10.70 8.47 -1.05
N GLU A 146 -10.42 8.32 -2.35
CA GLU A 146 -9.26 7.59 -2.85
C GLU A 146 -7.95 8.20 -2.35
N LEU A 147 -7.79 9.52 -2.43
CA LEU A 147 -6.61 10.21 -1.91
C LEU A 147 -6.44 10.00 -0.41
N LEU A 148 -7.50 10.16 0.37
CA LEU A 148 -7.44 9.98 1.82
C LEU A 148 -7.15 8.53 2.20
N ALA A 149 -7.80 7.56 1.54
CA ALA A 149 -7.60 6.14 1.78
C ALA A 149 -6.24 5.62 1.30
N SER A 150 -5.58 6.31 0.37
CA SER A 150 -4.23 5.94 -0.10
C SER A 150 -3.17 5.95 1.01
N LYS A 151 -3.42 6.72 2.08
CA LYS A 151 -2.56 6.79 3.27
C LYS A 151 -3.43 6.93 4.52
N PRO A 152 -3.99 5.82 5.03
CA PRO A 152 -4.80 5.81 6.23
C PRO A 152 -4.07 6.48 7.40
N GLU A 153 -4.83 7.14 8.27
CA GLU A 153 -4.32 7.88 9.43
C GLU A 153 -3.45 9.13 9.10
N LYS A 154 -2.97 9.29 7.85
CA LYS A 154 -2.33 10.55 7.45
C LYS A 154 -3.36 11.67 7.39
N VAL A 155 -3.04 12.78 8.04
CA VAL A 155 -3.81 14.03 7.89
C VAL A 155 -3.37 14.72 6.61
N PHE A 156 -4.30 14.90 5.67
CA PHE A 156 -4.12 15.74 4.49
C PHE A 156 -4.68 17.12 4.78
N THR A 157 -3.87 18.15 4.55
CA THR A 157 -4.38 19.53 4.67
C THR A 157 -5.34 19.85 3.52
N ARG A 158 -6.14 20.92 3.66
CA ARG A 158 -7.02 21.37 2.58
C ARG A 158 -6.23 21.74 1.33
N GLU A 159 -5.09 22.39 1.54
CA GLU A 159 -4.17 22.78 0.48
C GLU A 159 -3.61 21.54 -0.25
N GLU A 160 -3.14 20.52 0.49
CA GLU A 160 -2.65 19.26 -0.10
C GLU A 160 -3.73 18.56 -0.94
N ILE A 161 -4.98 18.47 -0.42
CA ILE A 161 -6.10 17.88 -1.16
C ILE A 161 -6.39 18.68 -2.42
N TYR A 162 -6.39 19.99 -2.27
CA TYR A 162 -6.69 20.91 -3.35
C TYR A 162 -5.66 20.81 -4.48
N GLU A 163 -4.38 20.95 -4.15
CA GLU A 163 -3.26 20.88 -5.09
C GLU A 163 -3.26 19.56 -5.88
N LYS A 164 -3.49 18.44 -5.17
CA LYS A 164 -3.49 17.12 -5.81
C LYS A 164 -4.67 16.86 -6.74
N LEU A 165 -5.85 17.38 -6.44
CA LEU A 165 -7.07 17.04 -7.17
C LEU A 165 -7.56 18.13 -8.14
N TRP A 166 -7.10 19.37 -7.99
CA TRP A 166 -7.47 20.49 -8.86
C TRP A 166 -6.25 21.16 -9.53
N GLY A 167 -5.02 20.91 -9.05
CA GLY A 167 -3.78 21.49 -9.58
C GLY A 167 -3.52 22.91 -9.07
N GLU A 168 -2.28 23.39 -9.27
CA GLU A 168 -1.77 24.66 -8.70
C GLU A 168 -2.47 25.94 -9.19
N LYS A 169 -3.28 25.90 -10.24
CA LYS A 169 -3.77 27.11 -10.94
C LYS A 169 -5.21 27.52 -10.65
N VAL A 170 -5.94 26.81 -9.82
CA VAL A 170 -7.36 27.08 -9.61
C VAL A 170 -7.61 27.56 -8.18
N PHE A 171 -7.80 28.85 -7.99
CA PHE A 171 -8.32 29.43 -6.74
C PHE A 171 -9.81 29.11 -6.62
N VAL A 172 -10.18 28.06 -5.94
CA VAL A 172 -11.57 27.81 -5.51
C VAL A 172 -11.60 27.88 -3.99
N GLY A 173 -12.60 28.53 -3.44
CA GLY A 173 -12.63 28.84 -2.00
C GLY A 173 -12.60 27.61 -1.09
N ASP A 174 -12.01 27.75 0.10
CA ASP A 174 -11.82 26.74 1.16
C ASP A 174 -13.06 25.87 1.47
N ARG A 175 -14.26 26.33 1.17
CA ARG A 175 -15.52 25.64 1.43
C ARG A 175 -15.82 24.48 0.49
N THR A 176 -15.15 24.37 -0.65
CA THR A 176 -15.45 23.35 -1.67
C THR A 176 -15.12 21.95 -1.18
N ILE A 177 -13.96 21.77 -0.53
CA ILE A 177 -13.55 20.48 0.04
C ILE A 177 -14.50 20.07 1.17
N ASP A 178 -14.83 20.98 2.07
CA ASP A 178 -15.71 20.71 3.21
C ASP A 178 -17.10 20.22 2.76
N VAL A 179 -17.62 20.76 1.66
CA VAL A 179 -18.88 20.32 1.05
C VAL A 179 -18.76 18.89 0.49
N HIS A 180 -17.67 18.59 -0.19
CA HIS A 180 -17.43 17.21 -0.69
C HIS A 180 -17.24 16.23 0.46
N ILE A 181 -16.46 16.56 1.49
CA ILE A 181 -16.29 15.73 2.67
C ILE A 181 -17.64 15.42 3.34
N ARG A 182 -18.49 16.43 3.49
CA ARG A 182 -19.83 16.22 4.03
C ARG A 182 -20.63 15.23 3.19
N LYS A 183 -20.65 15.39 1.87
CA LYS A 183 -21.38 14.49 0.95
C LYS A 183 -20.82 13.07 0.96
N ILE A 184 -19.50 12.90 1.09
CA ILE A 184 -18.87 11.60 1.23
C ILE A 184 -19.37 10.95 2.53
N ARG A 185 -19.36 11.66 3.64
CA ARG A 185 -19.86 11.16 4.93
C ARG A 185 -21.33 10.76 4.88
N GLU A 186 -22.18 11.57 4.25
CA GLU A 186 -23.60 11.28 4.08
C GLU A 186 -23.83 9.94 3.33
N LYS A 187 -22.91 9.54 2.44
CA LYS A 187 -23.02 8.32 1.64
C LYS A 187 -22.29 7.13 2.23
N LEU A 188 -21.09 7.35 2.78
CA LEU A 188 -20.20 6.28 3.22
C LEU A 188 -20.20 6.09 4.74
N GLY A 189 -20.75 7.04 5.52
CA GLY A 189 -20.74 7.07 6.98
C GLY A 189 -19.82 8.16 7.55
N GLU A 190 -20.24 8.71 8.69
CA GLU A 190 -19.55 9.83 9.37
C GLU A 190 -18.15 9.44 9.89
N GLU A 191 -17.93 8.17 10.22
CA GLU A 191 -16.71 7.67 10.85
C GLU A 191 -15.54 7.52 9.88
N ILE A 192 -15.80 7.37 8.57
CA ILE A 192 -14.78 7.07 7.54
C ILE A 192 -13.77 8.19 7.35
N ILE A 193 -14.19 9.44 7.54
CA ILE A 193 -13.30 10.60 7.42
C ILE A 193 -13.32 11.39 8.72
N LYS A 194 -12.19 11.46 9.41
CA LYS A 194 -12.04 12.29 10.60
C LYS A 194 -11.54 13.68 10.26
N THR A 195 -12.19 14.69 10.83
CA THR A 195 -11.71 16.08 10.77
C THR A 195 -10.67 16.31 11.86
N VAL A 196 -9.48 16.77 11.46
CA VAL A 196 -8.48 17.31 12.37
C VAL A 196 -8.65 18.83 12.38
N LYS A 197 -9.26 19.34 13.45
CA LYS A 197 -9.68 20.75 13.56
C LYS A 197 -8.51 21.71 13.29
N GLY A 198 -8.69 22.64 12.38
CA GLY A 198 -7.67 23.63 11.99
C GLY A 198 -6.56 23.11 11.09
N VAL A 199 -6.55 21.81 10.74
CA VAL A 199 -5.52 21.19 9.89
C VAL A 199 -6.12 20.62 8.61
N GLY A 200 -7.00 19.62 8.70
CA GLY A 200 -7.51 18.96 7.51
C GLY A 200 -8.32 17.70 7.81
N TYR A 201 -8.16 16.71 6.96
CA TYR A 201 -8.93 15.47 7.00
C TYR A 201 -8.03 14.24 6.93
N LYS A 202 -8.44 13.16 7.58
CA LYS A 202 -7.81 11.85 7.45
C LYS A 202 -8.85 10.76 7.26
N PHE A 203 -8.46 9.72 6.53
CA PHE A 203 -9.22 8.49 6.45
C PHE A 203 -9.02 7.68 7.74
N GLN A 204 -10.11 7.22 8.31
CA GLN A 204 -10.14 6.38 9.49
C GLN A 204 -11.27 5.36 9.32
N LEU A 205 -10.99 4.09 9.57
CA LEU A 205 -11.98 3.01 9.70
C LEU A 205 -11.98 2.49 11.10
#